data_7d3d0ba1b10eafc90902eb0660b42952
#
_entry.id   7d3d0ba1b10eafc90902eb0660b42952
#
_cell.length_a   1.000
_cell.length_b   1.000
_cell.length_c   1.000
_cell.angle_alpha   90.00
_cell.angle_beta   90.00
_cell.angle_gamma   90.00
#
_symmetry.space_group_name_H-M   'P 1'
#
loop_
_entity.id
_entity.type
_entity.pdbx_description
1 polymer ?
#
loop_
_entity_poly.entity_id
_entity_poly.type
_entity_poly.pdbx_seq_one_letter_code
_entity_poly.pdbx_strand_id
1 'polypeptide(L)'
;MAARTSLLEKLRRLCIAAGIKDIDMDGKFVAIKMHFGELGNLAFLRPNYAKVVADLCKEQGGMPFLTDCNTLYPGSRKNALEHLTCAQLNGFWPMTTGCQVLIADGLRGTDEVEVPVPGGEYCKTAKIGRAIMDADVFISFI
;
A
#
# COMPACT_ATOMS: atom_id res chain seq x y z
N MET A 1 -19.69 -28.76 14.22
CA MET A 1 -19.81 -27.33 13.91
C MET A 1 -18.92 -27.01 12.72
N ALA A 2 -19.47 -26.52 11.62
CA ALA A 2 -18.63 -26.04 10.51
C ALA A 2 -17.76 -24.89 11.02
N ALA A 3 -16.45 -24.94 10.78
CA ALA A 3 -15.53 -23.87 11.13
C ALA A 3 -16.00 -22.58 10.43
N ARG A 4 -16.27 -21.53 11.20
CA ARG A 4 -16.65 -20.24 10.63
C ARG A 4 -15.45 -19.72 9.84
N THR A 5 -15.66 -19.34 8.59
CA THR A 5 -14.64 -18.72 7.74
C THR A 5 -14.12 -17.43 8.40
N SER A 6 -12.79 -17.31 8.57
CA SER A 6 -12.18 -16.11 9.16
C SER A 6 -12.37 -14.88 8.28
N LEU A 7 -12.24 -13.68 8.85
CA LEU A 7 -12.28 -12.43 8.08
C LEU A 7 -11.16 -12.37 7.02
N LEU A 8 -9.99 -12.91 7.33
CA LEU A 8 -8.87 -12.96 6.37
C LEU A 8 -9.18 -13.86 5.19
N GLU A 9 -9.79 -15.01 5.43
CA GLU A 9 -10.22 -15.90 4.34
C GLU A 9 -11.35 -15.27 3.51
N LYS A 10 -12.26 -14.53 4.15
CA LYS A 10 -13.30 -13.79 3.42
C LYS A 10 -12.70 -12.71 2.53
N LEU A 11 -11.72 -11.93 3.06
CA LEU A 11 -11.00 -10.92 2.29
C LEU A 11 -10.28 -11.57 1.09
N ARG A 12 -9.56 -12.68 1.32
CA ARG A 12 -8.90 -13.42 0.23
C ARG A 12 -9.88 -13.80 -0.89
N ARG A 13 -11.01 -14.39 -0.53
CA ARG A 13 -12.05 -14.75 -1.51
C ARG A 13 -12.63 -13.54 -2.24
N LEU A 14 -12.82 -12.45 -1.52
CA LEU A 14 -13.31 -11.19 -2.09
C LEU A 14 -12.31 -10.61 -3.11
N CYS A 15 -11.02 -10.55 -2.78
CA CYS A 15 -9.97 -10.12 -3.70
C CYS A 15 -9.93 -10.99 -4.96
N ILE A 16 -10.05 -12.31 -4.81
CA ILE A 16 -10.10 -13.24 -5.96
C ILE A 16 -11.34 -12.98 -6.80
N ALA A 17 -12.51 -12.81 -6.17
CA ALA A 17 -13.76 -12.53 -6.88
C ALA A 17 -13.73 -11.15 -7.57
N ALA A 18 -12.97 -10.19 -7.04
CA ALA A 18 -12.74 -8.88 -7.64
C ALA A 18 -11.73 -8.89 -8.80
N GLY A 19 -11.14 -10.05 -9.14
CA GLY A 19 -10.26 -10.20 -10.31
C GLY A 19 -8.78 -9.98 -10.03
N ILE A 20 -8.31 -10.01 -8.77
CA ILE A 20 -6.88 -9.83 -8.48
C ILE A 20 -6.01 -10.87 -9.20
N LYS A 21 -6.55 -12.06 -9.49
CA LYS A 21 -5.85 -13.12 -10.20
C LYS A 21 -5.78 -12.92 -11.71
N ASP A 22 -6.54 -11.97 -12.25
CA ASP A 22 -6.55 -11.66 -13.68
C ASP A 22 -5.48 -10.60 -14.04
N ILE A 23 -4.80 -10.05 -13.01
CA ILE A 23 -3.72 -9.09 -13.18
C ILE A 23 -2.41 -9.85 -13.40
N ASP A 24 -1.73 -9.58 -14.50
CA ASP A 24 -0.39 -10.12 -14.76
C ASP A 24 0.64 -9.45 -13.83
N MET A 25 1.12 -10.21 -12.85
CA MET A 25 2.07 -9.73 -11.83
C MET A 25 3.43 -10.44 -11.90
N ASP A 26 3.59 -11.45 -12.77
CA ASP A 26 4.80 -12.28 -12.80
C ASP A 26 6.06 -11.43 -13.09
N GLY A 27 7.02 -11.49 -12.17
CA GLY A 27 8.27 -10.72 -12.22
C GLY A 27 8.12 -9.20 -12.07
N LYS A 28 6.92 -8.70 -11.66
CA LYS A 28 6.60 -7.27 -11.60
C LYS A 28 6.62 -6.70 -10.19
N PHE A 29 6.99 -5.43 -10.07
CA PHE A 29 6.83 -4.65 -8.84
C PHE A 29 5.35 -4.28 -8.62
N VAL A 30 4.82 -4.63 -7.45
CA VAL A 30 3.42 -4.36 -7.09
C VAL A 30 3.37 -3.40 -5.91
N ALA A 31 2.99 -2.15 -6.17
CA ALA A 31 2.78 -1.15 -5.12
C ALA A 31 1.40 -1.35 -4.48
N ILE A 32 1.36 -1.72 -3.21
CA ILE A 32 0.14 -1.79 -2.41
C ILE A 32 0.06 -0.52 -1.57
N LYS A 33 -0.69 0.48 -2.04
CA LYS A 33 -0.90 1.74 -1.33
C LYS A 33 -1.90 1.52 -0.20
N MET A 34 -1.52 1.93 1.00
CA MET A 34 -2.40 1.92 2.14
C MET A 34 -2.04 3.01 3.14
N HIS A 35 -2.94 3.27 4.08
CA HIS A 35 -2.69 4.17 5.19
C HIS A 35 -2.09 3.39 6.36
N PHE A 36 -0.88 3.76 6.82
CA PHE A 36 -0.19 3.08 7.91
C PHE A 36 -0.68 3.45 9.33
N GLY A 37 -1.73 4.27 9.42
CA GLY A 37 -2.26 4.78 10.68
C GLY A 37 -1.52 6.02 11.18
N GLU A 38 -1.99 6.56 12.28
CA GLU A 38 -1.32 7.57 13.10
C GLU A 38 -1.14 7.02 14.51
N LEU A 39 -0.06 7.42 15.18
CA LEU A 39 0.18 6.98 16.56
C LEU A 39 -0.96 7.46 17.47
N GLY A 40 -1.52 6.52 18.24
CA GLY A 40 -2.67 6.77 19.11
C GLY A 40 -4.05 6.62 18.45
N ASN A 41 -4.13 6.47 17.13
CA ASN A 41 -5.36 6.16 16.41
C ASN A 41 -5.35 4.71 15.92
N LEU A 42 -6.38 3.95 16.25
CA LEU A 42 -6.52 2.53 15.86
C LEU A 42 -7.49 2.32 14.68
N ALA A 43 -8.04 3.39 14.12
CA ALA A 43 -8.98 3.32 12.99
C ALA A 43 -8.25 3.25 11.64
N PHE A 44 -7.48 2.18 11.44
CA PHE A 44 -6.80 1.85 10.18
C PHE A 44 -6.89 0.36 9.89
N LEU A 45 -6.70 -0.03 8.63
CA LEU A 45 -6.66 -1.44 8.24
C LEU A 45 -5.47 -2.15 8.90
N ARG A 46 -5.73 -3.29 9.50
CA ARG A 46 -4.70 -4.03 10.25
C ARG A 46 -3.66 -4.68 9.33
N PRO A 47 -2.40 -4.82 9.78
CA PRO A 47 -1.31 -5.44 8.99
C PRO A 47 -1.63 -6.83 8.42
N ASN A 48 -2.41 -7.64 9.14
CA ASN A 48 -2.80 -8.95 8.68
C ASN A 48 -3.74 -8.93 7.46
N TYR A 49 -4.50 -7.85 7.23
CA TYR A 49 -5.22 -7.67 5.98
C TYR A 49 -4.27 -7.34 4.82
N ALA A 50 -3.28 -6.47 5.05
CA ALA A 50 -2.23 -6.17 4.07
C ALA A 50 -1.47 -7.44 3.68
N LYS A 51 -1.18 -8.32 4.66
CA LYS A 51 -0.55 -9.61 4.39
C LYS A 51 -1.35 -10.47 3.41
N VAL A 52 -2.68 -10.53 3.53
CA VAL A 52 -3.52 -11.31 2.60
C VAL A 52 -3.35 -10.83 1.16
N VAL A 53 -3.32 -9.50 0.95
CA VAL A 53 -3.14 -8.93 -0.39
C VAL A 53 -1.72 -9.18 -0.90
N ALA A 54 -0.71 -8.98 -0.06
CA ALA A 54 0.69 -9.24 -0.40
C ALA A 54 0.93 -10.72 -0.77
N ASP A 55 0.34 -11.66 -0.02
CA ASP A 55 0.45 -13.09 -0.31
C ASP A 55 -0.20 -13.43 -1.66
N LEU A 56 -1.36 -12.84 -1.98
CA LEU A 56 -2.02 -13.02 -3.28
C LEU A 56 -1.17 -12.50 -4.45
N CYS A 57 -0.45 -11.38 -4.28
CA CYS A 57 0.47 -10.87 -5.29
C CYS A 57 1.65 -11.82 -5.49
N LYS A 58 2.24 -12.31 -4.39
CA LYS A 58 3.37 -13.26 -4.44
C LYS A 58 2.99 -14.60 -5.08
N GLU A 59 1.79 -15.10 -4.82
CA GLU A 59 1.28 -16.32 -5.44
C GLU A 59 1.21 -16.24 -6.98
N GLN A 60 1.21 -15.02 -7.52
CA GLN A 60 1.21 -14.73 -8.96
C GLN A 60 2.60 -14.31 -9.46
N GLY A 61 3.67 -14.55 -8.68
CA GLY A 61 5.04 -14.20 -9.06
C GLY A 61 5.39 -12.72 -8.90
N GLY A 62 4.49 -11.90 -8.33
CA GLY A 62 4.72 -10.47 -8.11
C GLY A 62 5.67 -10.19 -6.95
N MET A 63 6.30 -9.02 -6.98
CA MET A 63 7.17 -8.47 -5.94
C MET A 63 6.44 -7.34 -5.20
N PRO A 64 5.55 -7.63 -4.24
CA PRO A 64 4.77 -6.61 -3.55
C PRO A 64 5.60 -5.84 -2.53
N PHE A 65 5.28 -4.56 -2.39
CA PHE A 65 5.68 -3.71 -1.28
C PHE A 65 4.50 -2.85 -0.81
N LEU A 66 4.46 -2.54 0.49
CA LEU A 66 3.51 -1.59 1.05
C LEU A 66 4.04 -0.19 0.89
N THR A 67 3.18 0.76 0.57
CA THR A 67 3.60 2.14 0.35
C THR A 67 2.54 3.15 0.77
N ASP A 68 3.00 4.34 1.10
CA ASP A 68 2.23 5.58 1.24
C ASP A 68 3.16 6.76 0.94
N CYS A 69 2.62 7.97 0.84
CA CYS A 69 3.38 9.21 0.75
C CYS A 69 3.40 9.95 2.09
N ASN A 70 4.41 10.80 2.29
CA ASN A 70 4.49 11.65 3.48
C ASN A 70 3.31 12.63 3.54
N THR A 71 2.92 13.01 4.74
CA THR A 71 1.81 13.96 4.93
C THR A 71 2.30 15.41 4.87
N LEU A 72 1.44 16.30 4.35
CA LEU A 72 1.70 17.74 4.34
C LEU A 72 1.49 18.37 5.72
N TYR A 73 0.64 17.77 6.55
CA TYR A 73 0.40 18.26 7.92
C TYR A 73 1.46 17.73 8.90
N PRO A 74 1.75 18.46 9.98
CA PRO A 74 2.65 17.99 11.03
C PRO A 74 2.03 16.78 11.75
N GLY A 75 2.83 15.69 11.86
CA GLY A 75 2.42 14.43 12.47
C GLY A 75 3.57 13.44 12.41
N SER A 76 3.31 12.18 12.75
CA SER A 76 4.32 11.12 12.75
C SER A 76 4.63 10.55 11.35
N ARG A 77 4.11 11.16 10.28
CA ARG A 77 4.31 10.73 8.90
C ARG A 77 4.79 11.87 7.98
N LYS A 78 5.41 12.93 8.53
CA LYS A 78 5.85 14.12 7.80
C LYS A 78 7.16 13.94 7.01
N ASN A 79 7.93 12.89 7.27
CA ASN A 79 9.13 12.48 6.55
C ASN A 79 9.28 10.97 6.61
N ALA A 80 10.08 10.40 5.70
CA ALA A 80 10.16 8.94 5.55
C ALA A 80 10.62 8.21 6.82
N LEU A 81 11.52 8.77 7.62
CA LEU A 81 12.04 8.10 8.81
C LEU A 81 10.97 8.00 9.91
N GLU A 82 10.29 9.10 10.18
CA GLU A 82 9.17 9.12 11.13
C GLU A 82 8.00 8.29 10.62
N HIS A 83 7.71 8.35 9.31
CA HIS A 83 6.65 7.59 8.67
C HIS A 83 6.90 6.07 8.75
N LEU A 84 8.12 5.61 8.46
CA LEU A 84 8.51 4.20 8.63
C LEU A 84 8.42 3.78 10.10
N THR A 85 8.84 4.63 11.04
CA THR A 85 8.71 4.36 12.48
C THR A 85 7.23 4.23 12.88
N CYS A 86 6.37 5.13 12.39
CA CYS A 86 4.92 5.06 12.62
C CYS A 86 4.33 3.75 12.06
N ALA A 87 4.69 3.39 10.83
CA ALA A 87 4.25 2.14 10.21
C ALA A 87 4.67 0.92 11.04
N GLN A 88 5.92 0.87 11.51
CA GLN A 88 6.44 -0.21 12.34
C GLN A 88 5.70 -0.32 13.67
N LEU A 89 5.49 0.80 14.38
CA LEU A 89 4.77 0.81 15.65
C LEU A 89 3.30 0.40 15.50
N ASN A 90 2.70 0.65 14.35
CA ASN A 90 1.37 0.19 13.99
C ASN A 90 1.34 -1.25 13.42
N GLY A 91 2.50 -1.94 13.41
CA GLY A 91 2.64 -3.33 13.06
C GLY A 91 2.88 -3.63 11.57
N PHE A 92 3.10 -2.60 10.74
CA PHE A 92 3.47 -2.78 9.33
C PHE A 92 4.98 -2.98 9.21
N TRP A 93 5.38 -4.23 9.24
CA TRP A 93 6.76 -4.66 9.23
C TRP A 93 6.92 -5.87 8.31
N PRO A 94 8.05 -6.09 7.65
CA PRO A 94 8.23 -7.25 6.77
C PRO A 94 7.94 -8.59 7.41
N MET A 95 8.21 -8.75 8.71
CA MET A 95 7.90 -9.99 9.43
C MET A 95 6.41 -10.22 9.67
N THR A 96 5.60 -9.16 9.72
CA THR A 96 4.15 -9.25 9.94
C THR A 96 3.36 -9.29 8.65
N THR A 97 3.79 -8.51 7.65
CA THR A 97 3.08 -8.34 6.37
C THR A 97 3.66 -9.20 5.25
N GLY A 98 4.89 -9.69 5.43
CA GLY A 98 5.57 -10.52 4.44
C GLY A 98 6.20 -9.74 3.28
N CYS A 99 6.13 -8.41 3.24
CA CYS A 99 6.75 -7.59 2.20
C CYS A 99 7.35 -6.30 2.80
N GLN A 100 8.22 -5.65 2.04
CA GLN A 100 8.89 -4.41 2.47
C GLN A 100 7.91 -3.23 2.52
N VAL A 101 8.29 -2.19 3.26
CA VAL A 101 7.59 -0.91 3.32
C VAL A 101 8.49 0.16 2.73
N LEU A 102 8.00 0.90 1.74
CA LEU A 102 8.69 2.01 1.11
C LEU A 102 7.81 3.26 1.19
N ILE A 103 8.43 4.41 1.49
CA ILE A 103 7.74 5.69 1.41
C ILE A 103 7.96 6.25 0.01
N ALA A 104 6.88 6.38 -0.75
CA ALA A 104 6.93 6.52 -2.20
C ALA A 104 7.48 7.86 -2.71
N ASP A 105 7.40 8.92 -1.90
CA ASP A 105 7.82 10.28 -2.24
C ASP A 105 9.15 10.70 -1.59
N GLY A 106 9.93 9.70 -1.14
CA GLY A 106 11.28 9.89 -0.63
C GLY A 106 11.36 10.49 0.77
N LEU A 107 12.58 10.88 1.17
CA LEU A 107 12.88 11.29 2.54
C LEU A 107 12.01 12.48 3.01
N ARG A 108 11.76 13.44 2.14
CA ARG A 108 11.10 14.72 2.47
C ARG A 108 9.76 14.93 1.79
N GLY A 109 9.21 13.93 1.10
CA GLY A 109 7.96 14.08 0.35
C GLY A 109 8.11 14.91 -0.93
N THR A 110 9.29 14.88 -1.55
CA THR A 110 9.60 15.68 -2.75
C THR A 110 10.05 14.85 -3.95
N ASP A 111 10.18 13.54 -3.77
CA ASP A 111 10.50 12.62 -4.86
C ASP A 111 9.21 12.18 -5.56
N GLU A 112 8.79 12.99 -6.52
CA GLU A 112 7.48 12.88 -7.18
C GLU A 112 7.59 12.97 -8.69
N VAL A 113 6.61 12.42 -9.39
CA VAL A 113 6.41 12.56 -10.84
C VAL A 113 5.13 13.33 -11.06
N GLU A 114 5.21 14.37 -11.88
CA GLU A 114 4.03 15.10 -12.33
C GLU A 114 3.40 14.38 -13.53
N VAL A 115 2.12 14.02 -13.40
CA VAL A 115 1.36 13.33 -14.43
C VAL A 115 0.16 14.17 -14.87
N PRO A 116 -0.21 14.17 -16.17
CA PRO A 116 -1.38 14.89 -16.63
C PRO A 116 -2.67 14.25 -16.10
N VAL A 117 -3.68 15.08 -15.83
CA VAL A 117 -5.03 14.66 -15.46
C VAL A 117 -5.98 15.02 -16.62
N PRO A 118 -6.17 14.13 -17.61
CA PRO A 118 -7.04 14.38 -18.74
C PRO A 118 -8.49 14.65 -18.29
N GLY A 119 -9.08 15.72 -18.78
CA GLY A 119 -10.45 16.11 -18.40
C GLY A 119 -10.58 16.74 -17.02
N GLY A 120 -9.49 16.92 -16.27
CA GLY A 120 -9.52 17.61 -14.98
C GLY A 120 -10.02 19.05 -15.14
N GLU A 121 -11.05 19.43 -14.37
CA GLU A 121 -11.60 20.79 -14.42
C GLU A 121 -10.68 21.77 -13.68
N TYR A 122 -10.31 21.48 -12.46
CA TYR A 122 -9.51 22.33 -11.58
C TYR A 122 -8.02 21.94 -11.57
N CYS A 123 -7.72 20.65 -11.58
CA CYS A 123 -6.35 20.14 -11.59
C CYS A 123 -5.99 19.61 -12.97
N LYS A 124 -4.95 20.16 -13.59
CA LYS A 124 -4.45 19.71 -14.90
C LYS A 124 -3.35 18.66 -14.78
N THR A 125 -2.68 18.63 -13.63
CA THR A 125 -1.63 17.66 -13.28
C THR A 125 -1.81 17.17 -11.87
N ALA A 126 -1.26 15.98 -11.59
CA ALA A 126 -1.17 15.40 -10.24
C ALA A 126 0.28 14.98 -9.98
N LYS A 127 0.73 15.14 -8.74
CA LYS A 127 2.04 14.69 -8.28
C LYS A 127 1.91 13.35 -7.60
N ILE A 128 2.60 12.36 -8.12
CA ILE A 128 2.57 10.97 -7.65
C ILE A 128 3.96 10.60 -7.16
N GLY A 129 4.06 9.96 -5.99
CA GLY A 129 5.32 9.50 -5.43
C GLY A 129 6.09 8.58 -6.39
N ARG A 130 7.39 8.81 -6.52
CA ARG A 130 8.27 8.12 -7.49
C ARG A 130 8.13 6.60 -7.43
N ALA A 131 8.20 5.99 -6.24
CA ALA A 131 8.16 4.53 -6.13
C ALA A 131 6.82 3.92 -6.59
N ILE A 132 5.71 4.68 -6.55
CA ILE A 132 4.43 4.26 -7.12
C ILE A 132 4.50 4.28 -8.64
N MET A 133 5.13 5.31 -9.22
CA MET A 133 5.27 5.43 -10.68
C MET A 133 6.27 4.44 -11.28
N ASP A 134 7.23 3.98 -10.48
CA ASP A 134 8.21 2.97 -10.89
C ASP A 134 7.66 1.54 -10.76
N ALA A 135 6.51 1.34 -10.10
CA ALA A 135 5.85 0.05 -10.00
C ALA A 135 5.07 -0.29 -11.28
N ASP A 136 5.02 -1.58 -11.63
CA ASP A 136 4.28 -2.09 -12.79
C ASP A 136 2.78 -2.22 -12.52
N VAL A 137 2.43 -2.50 -11.25
CA VAL A 137 1.06 -2.71 -10.80
C VAL A 137 0.80 -1.87 -9.55
N PHE A 138 -0.35 -1.21 -9.54
CA PHE A 138 -0.80 -0.40 -8.39
C PHE A 138 -2.10 -0.95 -7.82
N ILE A 139 -2.11 -1.23 -6.52
CA ILE A 139 -3.29 -1.66 -5.75
C ILE A 139 -3.56 -0.61 -4.67
N SER A 140 -4.71 0.06 -4.74
CA SER A 140 -5.19 0.94 -3.66
C SER A 140 -5.97 0.11 -2.65
N PHE A 141 -5.43 0.02 -1.44
CA PHE A 141 -6.00 -0.77 -0.34
C PHE A 141 -6.21 0.12 0.89
N ILE A 142 -7.38 0.78 0.94
CA ILE A 142 -7.76 1.79 1.94
C ILE A 142 -9.16 1.55 2.47
#